data_dfd9a5c03e2993ce3bf7a41678b88d23
#
_entry.id   dfd9a5c03e2993ce3bf7a41678b88d23
#
_cell.length_a   1.000
_cell.length_b   1.000
_cell.length_c   1.000
_cell.angle_alpha   90.00
_cell.angle_beta   90.00
_cell.angle_gamma   90.00
#
_symmetry.space_group_name_H-M   'P 1'
#
loop_
_entity.id
_entity.type
_entity.pdbx_description
1 polymer ?
#
loop_
_entity_poly.entity_id
_entity_poly.type
_entity_poly.pdbx_seq_one_letter_code
_entity_poly.pdbx_strand_id
1 'polypeptide(L)'
;QQRYVTHKRLNNAYMMHASTSPFYPIFAALDVNAQMHAGAAGRQLWRDCVRVGVEARKLILRNCKHIRPFIPTMVDGRPWGEYDTEMIIDDLRFFKFQPDERWHSFEGYASNQYFVDPCKLLLTTPGIDSQSGGYASFGVPASVLAHYLRDNGVVPEKADLNSILFLLTPSERLSKM
;
A
#
# COMPACT_ATOMS: atom_id res chain seq x y z
N GLN A 1 20.86 4.07 -26.22
CA GLN A 1 22.22 3.67 -25.78
C GLN A 1 22.11 2.93 -24.43
N GLN A 2 22.41 1.63 -24.42
CA GLN A 2 22.59 0.91 -23.15
C GLN A 2 23.82 1.48 -22.44
N ARG A 3 23.61 2.03 -21.23
CA ARG A 3 24.71 2.50 -20.39
C ARG A 3 25.32 1.30 -19.68
N TYR A 4 26.41 0.78 -20.19
CA TYR A 4 27.17 -0.27 -19.53
C TYR A 4 28.06 0.32 -18.43
N VAL A 5 27.90 -0.21 -17.22
CA VAL A 5 28.84 0.02 -16.12
C VAL A 5 29.87 -1.11 -16.17
N THR A 6 31.14 -0.76 -16.24
CA THR A 6 32.22 -1.78 -16.23
C THR A 6 32.25 -2.51 -14.89
N HIS A 7 32.59 -3.79 -14.90
CA HIS A 7 32.69 -4.62 -13.68
C HIS A 7 33.56 -3.96 -12.60
N LYS A 8 34.69 -3.34 -12.99
CA LYS A 8 35.58 -2.64 -12.07
C LYS A 8 34.88 -1.48 -11.34
N ARG A 9 34.11 -0.65 -12.07
CA ARG A 9 33.37 0.47 -11.46
C ARG A 9 32.26 -0.03 -10.54
N LEU A 10 31.53 -1.06 -10.97
CA LEU A 10 30.49 -1.66 -10.15
C LEU A 10 31.06 -2.26 -8.87
N ASN A 11 32.16 -3.01 -8.98
CA ASN A 11 32.82 -3.62 -7.84
C ASN A 11 33.35 -2.56 -6.86
N ASN A 12 33.98 -1.48 -7.35
CA ASN A 12 34.44 -0.40 -6.49
C ASN A 12 33.28 0.27 -5.73
N ALA A 13 32.19 0.58 -6.42
CA ALA A 13 31.00 1.11 -5.78
C ALA A 13 30.43 0.15 -4.74
N TYR A 14 30.35 -1.14 -5.04
CA TYR A 14 29.91 -2.17 -4.10
C TYR A 14 30.80 -2.20 -2.85
N MET A 15 32.12 -2.24 -3.01
CA MET A 15 33.08 -2.27 -1.89
C MET A 15 33.01 -1.04 -0.99
N MET A 16 32.64 0.11 -1.52
CA MET A 16 32.42 1.34 -0.72
C MET A 16 31.21 1.24 0.21
N HIS A 17 30.24 0.39 -0.10
CA HIS A 17 28.97 0.28 0.64
C HIS A 17 28.84 -1.07 1.37
N ALA A 18 29.70 -2.03 1.11
CA ALA A 18 29.68 -3.34 1.77
C ALA A 18 30.39 -3.28 3.12
N SER A 19 29.89 -4.01 4.10
CA SER A 19 30.60 -4.26 5.35
C SER A 19 31.82 -5.18 5.10
N THR A 20 32.85 -5.03 5.91
CA THR A 20 34.09 -5.81 5.79
C THR A 20 33.94 -7.24 6.35
N SER A 21 32.96 -7.47 7.24
CA SER A 21 32.74 -8.76 7.89
C SER A 21 31.32 -9.26 7.66
N PRO A 22 31.14 -10.56 7.37
CA PRO A 22 29.81 -11.14 7.25
C PRO A 22 29.10 -11.13 8.61
N PHE A 23 27.84 -10.71 8.59
CA PHE A 23 26.99 -10.80 9.78
C PHE A 23 26.01 -11.96 9.62
N TYR A 24 26.38 -13.11 10.17
CA TYR A 24 25.64 -14.37 10.02
C TYR A 24 24.16 -14.30 10.38
N PRO A 25 23.71 -13.55 11.41
CA PRO A 25 22.28 -13.39 11.68
C PRO A 25 21.47 -12.84 10.49
N ILE A 26 22.05 -11.93 9.69
CA ILE A 26 21.39 -11.44 8.47
C ILE A 26 21.27 -12.55 7.42
N PHE A 27 22.33 -13.37 7.22
CA PHE A 27 22.26 -14.50 6.29
C PHE A 27 21.21 -15.52 6.70
N ALA A 28 21.16 -15.86 8.00
CA ALA A 28 20.15 -16.75 8.54
C ALA A 28 18.73 -16.15 8.35
N ALA A 29 18.55 -14.86 8.61
CA ALA A 29 17.28 -14.18 8.40
C ALA A 29 16.85 -14.20 6.93
N LEU A 30 17.78 -13.99 5.99
CA LEU A 30 17.48 -14.06 4.55
C LEU A 30 17.05 -15.47 4.12
N ASP A 31 17.74 -16.51 4.59
CA ASP A 31 17.40 -17.90 4.27
C ASP A 31 16.05 -18.31 4.85
N VAL A 32 15.80 -18.01 6.13
CA VAL A 32 14.49 -18.23 6.77
C VAL A 32 13.39 -17.50 6.04
N ASN A 33 13.62 -16.22 5.70
CA ASN A 33 12.65 -15.42 4.96
C ASN A 33 12.34 -16.02 3.58
N ALA A 34 13.36 -16.47 2.86
CA ALA A 34 13.18 -17.14 1.58
C ALA A 34 12.32 -18.41 1.72
N GLN A 35 12.56 -19.23 2.75
CA GLN A 35 11.77 -20.42 3.03
C GLN A 35 10.33 -20.10 3.43
N MET A 36 10.10 -19.08 4.26
CA MET A 36 8.75 -18.62 4.65
C MET A 36 7.91 -18.21 3.45
N HIS A 37 8.53 -17.63 2.42
CA HIS A 37 7.83 -17.16 1.22
C HIS A 37 7.75 -18.22 0.11
N ALA A 38 8.35 -19.39 0.29
CA ALA A 38 8.36 -20.44 -0.72
C ALA A 38 7.04 -21.22 -0.78
N GLY A 39 6.72 -21.70 -1.98
CA GLY A 39 5.65 -22.67 -2.21
C GLY A 39 4.25 -22.21 -1.84
N ALA A 40 3.40 -23.16 -1.44
CA ALA A 40 2.00 -22.90 -1.11
C ALA A 40 1.84 -22.12 0.19
N ALA A 41 2.68 -22.38 1.18
CA ALA A 41 2.65 -21.70 2.47
C ALA A 41 2.94 -20.20 2.32
N GLY A 42 3.96 -19.83 1.54
CA GLY A 42 4.28 -18.44 1.26
C GLY A 42 3.15 -17.71 0.50
N ARG A 43 2.55 -18.38 -0.49
CA ARG A 43 1.36 -17.81 -1.17
C ARG A 43 0.19 -17.59 -0.21
N GLN A 44 -0.07 -18.55 0.68
CA GLN A 44 -1.16 -18.42 1.67
C GLN A 44 -0.88 -17.28 2.65
N LEU A 45 0.36 -17.15 3.10
CA LEU A 45 0.80 -16.08 4.00
C LEU A 45 0.47 -14.69 3.43
N TRP A 46 0.80 -14.45 2.16
CA TRP A 46 0.49 -13.19 1.49
C TRP A 46 -0.99 -13.03 1.15
N ARG A 47 -1.66 -14.13 0.78
CA ARG A 47 -3.10 -14.11 0.55
C ARG A 47 -3.86 -13.67 1.81
N ASP A 48 -3.47 -14.16 2.97
CA ASP A 48 -4.05 -13.76 4.26
C ASP A 48 -3.75 -12.30 4.60
N CYS A 49 -2.55 -11.81 4.29
CA CYS A 49 -2.21 -10.40 4.42
C CYS A 49 -3.11 -9.51 3.55
N VAL A 50 -3.28 -9.85 2.28
CA VAL A 50 -4.17 -9.12 1.36
C VAL A 50 -5.62 -9.17 1.85
N ARG A 51 -6.09 -10.31 2.37
CA ARG A 51 -7.43 -10.45 2.96
C ARG A 51 -7.66 -9.46 4.09
N VAL A 52 -6.72 -9.36 5.02
CA VAL A 52 -6.77 -8.36 6.11
C VAL A 52 -6.89 -6.96 5.54
N GLY A 53 -6.10 -6.64 4.52
CA GLY A 53 -6.13 -5.34 3.85
C GLY A 53 -7.45 -5.03 3.13
N VAL A 54 -8.09 -6.03 2.52
CA VAL A 54 -9.41 -5.89 1.88
C VAL A 54 -10.50 -5.67 2.93
N GLU A 55 -10.50 -6.46 3.99
CA GLU A 55 -11.48 -6.33 5.07
C GLU A 55 -11.35 -5.00 5.81
N ALA A 56 -10.13 -4.53 6.06
CA ALA A 56 -9.89 -3.20 6.64
C ALA A 56 -10.48 -2.09 5.77
N ARG A 57 -10.26 -2.13 4.46
CA ARG A 57 -10.84 -1.17 3.51
C ARG A 57 -12.37 -1.19 3.53
N LYS A 58 -12.98 -2.38 3.58
CA LYS A 58 -14.43 -2.53 3.68
C LYS A 58 -14.99 -1.98 4.99
N LEU A 59 -14.30 -2.21 6.10
CA LEU A 59 -14.69 -1.65 7.40
C LEU A 59 -14.66 -0.12 7.37
N ILE A 60 -13.61 0.47 6.80
CA ILE A 60 -13.49 1.92 6.66
C ILE A 60 -14.60 2.47 5.76
N LEU A 61 -14.86 1.83 4.61
CA LEU A 61 -15.94 2.25 3.70
C LEU A 61 -17.32 2.24 4.37
N ARG A 62 -17.57 1.28 5.26
CA ARG A 62 -18.86 1.15 5.98
C ARG A 62 -19.00 2.12 7.14
N ASN A 63 -17.92 2.38 7.87
CA ASN A 63 -17.99 3.06 9.17
C ASN A 63 -17.49 4.52 9.12
N CYS A 64 -16.66 4.89 8.14
CA CYS A 64 -16.08 6.22 8.05
C CYS A 64 -16.76 7.05 6.96
N LYS A 65 -17.28 8.21 7.31
CA LYS A 65 -17.90 9.15 6.35
C LYS A 65 -16.88 9.99 5.59
N HIS A 66 -15.79 10.34 6.25
CA HIS A 66 -14.85 11.38 5.79
C HIS A 66 -13.46 10.83 5.44
N ILE A 67 -13.12 9.62 5.88
CA ILE A 67 -11.87 8.95 5.57
C ILE A 67 -12.17 7.87 4.54
N ARG A 68 -11.41 7.82 3.46
CA ARG A 68 -11.62 6.86 2.37
C ARG A 68 -10.34 6.11 2.06
N PRO A 69 -10.41 4.81 1.84
CA PRO A 69 -9.28 4.09 1.28
C PRO A 69 -9.05 4.53 -0.18
N PHE A 70 -7.78 4.67 -0.55
CA PHE A 70 -7.37 5.04 -1.90
C PHE A 70 -7.39 3.79 -2.80
N ILE A 71 -8.54 3.55 -3.40
CA ILE A 71 -8.84 2.40 -4.28
C ILE A 71 -9.88 2.82 -5.33
N PRO A 72 -10.09 2.04 -6.40
CA PRO A 72 -11.21 2.27 -7.32
C PRO A 72 -12.54 2.35 -6.57
N THR A 73 -13.34 3.35 -6.88
CA THR A 73 -14.67 3.48 -6.25
C THR A 73 -15.66 2.49 -6.85
N MET A 74 -15.52 2.23 -8.14
CA MET A 74 -16.34 1.31 -8.91
C MET A 74 -15.45 0.34 -9.69
N VAL A 75 -15.88 -0.89 -9.86
CA VAL A 75 -15.26 -1.88 -10.74
C VAL A 75 -16.40 -2.52 -11.54
N ASP A 76 -16.31 -2.54 -12.85
CA ASP A 76 -17.34 -3.08 -13.75
C ASP A 76 -18.77 -2.59 -13.41
N GLY A 77 -18.91 -1.30 -13.08
CA GLY A 77 -20.21 -0.69 -12.78
C GLY A 77 -20.79 -1.00 -11.39
N ARG A 78 -20.06 -1.68 -10.53
CA ARG A 78 -20.47 -2.01 -9.15
C ARG A 78 -19.50 -1.42 -8.12
N PRO A 79 -19.99 -0.91 -6.96
CA PRO A 79 -19.11 -0.41 -5.90
C PRO A 79 -18.08 -1.44 -5.44
N TRP A 80 -16.83 -1.03 -5.29
CA TRP A 80 -15.72 -1.91 -4.89
C TRP A 80 -16.02 -2.67 -3.59
N GLY A 81 -16.59 -2.00 -2.60
CA GLY A 81 -16.89 -2.60 -1.29
C GLY A 81 -17.98 -3.67 -1.27
N GLU A 82 -18.75 -3.79 -2.35
CA GLU A 82 -19.85 -4.77 -2.47
C GLU A 82 -19.41 -6.11 -3.06
N TYR A 83 -18.19 -6.20 -3.57
CA TYR A 83 -17.67 -7.47 -4.08
C TYR A 83 -17.29 -8.40 -2.93
N ASP A 84 -17.32 -9.70 -3.20
CA ASP A 84 -16.82 -10.69 -2.28
C ASP A 84 -15.32 -10.50 -2.02
N THR A 85 -14.87 -10.73 -0.78
CA THR A 85 -13.49 -10.54 -0.37
C THR A 85 -12.53 -11.46 -1.14
N GLU A 86 -12.92 -12.72 -1.33
CA GLU A 86 -12.08 -13.68 -2.05
C GLU A 86 -11.93 -13.29 -3.52
N MET A 87 -12.99 -12.74 -4.14
CA MET A 87 -12.93 -12.23 -5.50
C MET A 87 -11.95 -11.06 -5.61
N ILE A 88 -11.95 -10.14 -4.66
CA ILE A 88 -11.03 -8.99 -4.64
C ILE A 88 -9.57 -9.46 -4.47
N ILE A 89 -9.33 -10.44 -3.61
CA ILE A 89 -7.98 -10.98 -3.33
C ILE A 89 -7.38 -11.63 -4.57
N ASP A 90 -8.18 -12.32 -5.35
CA ASP A 90 -7.72 -13.12 -6.47
C ASP A 90 -7.56 -12.36 -7.78
N ASP A 91 -8.02 -11.11 -7.85
CA ASP A 91 -8.04 -10.35 -9.09
C ASP A 91 -7.46 -8.94 -8.91
N LEU A 92 -6.33 -8.72 -9.56
CA LEU A 92 -5.63 -7.43 -9.51
C LEU A 92 -6.43 -6.26 -10.10
N ARG A 93 -7.49 -6.51 -10.90
CA ARG A 93 -8.34 -5.44 -11.46
C ARG A 93 -8.95 -4.54 -10.39
N PHE A 94 -9.18 -5.06 -9.19
CA PHE A 94 -9.70 -4.31 -8.05
C PHE A 94 -8.71 -3.27 -7.48
N PHE A 95 -7.48 -3.26 -7.95
CA PHE A 95 -6.42 -2.37 -7.49
C PHE A 95 -5.78 -1.57 -8.63
N LYS A 96 -6.18 -1.81 -9.90
CA LYS A 96 -5.59 -1.15 -11.06
C LYS A 96 -6.09 0.28 -11.21
N PHE A 97 -5.20 1.13 -11.72
CA PHE A 97 -5.55 2.44 -12.23
C PHE A 97 -6.03 2.33 -13.67
N GLN A 98 -7.13 2.99 -13.97
CA GLN A 98 -7.63 3.14 -15.33
C GLN A 98 -7.60 4.63 -15.70
N PRO A 99 -7.09 5.02 -16.89
CA PRO A 99 -6.92 6.40 -17.27
C PRO A 99 -8.20 7.25 -17.26
N ASP A 100 -9.34 6.60 -17.47
CA ASP A 100 -10.65 7.25 -17.53
C ASP A 100 -11.30 7.44 -16.15
N GLU A 101 -10.70 6.88 -15.11
CA GLU A 101 -11.21 6.96 -13.75
C GLU A 101 -10.68 8.21 -13.04
N ARG A 102 -11.53 8.86 -12.25
CA ARG A 102 -11.21 10.13 -11.58
C ARG A 102 -10.83 9.99 -10.11
N TRP A 103 -10.96 8.81 -9.52
CA TRP A 103 -10.70 8.61 -8.09
C TRP A 103 -9.24 8.83 -7.69
N HIS A 104 -8.30 8.78 -8.62
CA HIS A 104 -6.86 8.89 -8.37
C HIS A 104 -6.21 10.16 -8.91
N SER A 105 -6.86 10.90 -9.82
CA SER A 105 -6.37 12.16 -10.42
C SER A 105 -5.01 12.08 -11.16
N PHE A 106 -4.52 10.89 -11.50
CA PHE A 106 -3.30 10.74 -12.31
C PHE A 106 -3.64 10.71 -13.80
N GLU A 107 -2.79 11.35 -14.59
CA GLU A 107 -2.93 11.46 -16.03
C GLU A 107 -1.65 11.00 -16.75
N GLY A 108 -1.74 10.82 -18.08
CA GLY A 108 -0.56 10.59 -18.92
C GLY A 108 0.00 9.17 -18.89
N TYR A 109 -0.80 8.17 -18.54
CA TYR A 109 -0.41 6.76 -18.53
C TYR A 109 -1.41 5.90 -19.32
N ALA A 110 -1.02 4.68 -19.71
CA ALA A 110 -1.90 3.72 -20.36
C ALA A 110 -2.53 2.76 -19.35
N SER A 111 -3.68 2.17 -19.73
CA SER A 111 -4.35 1.15 -18.93
C SER A 111 -3.40 0.04 -18.47
N ASN A 112 -3.55 -0.44 -17.26
CA ASN A 112 -2.77 -1.52 -16.64
C ASN A 112 -1.27 -1.21 -16.38
N GLN A 113 -0.85 0.05 -16.39
CA GLN A 113 0.52 0.42 -16.04
C GLN A 113 0.75 0.50 -14.53
N TYR A 114 -0.28 0.89 -13.77
CA TYR A 114 -0.17 1.10 -12.33
C TYR A 114 -1.28 0.41 -11.57
N PHE A 115 -1.01 0.11 -10.32
CA PHE A 115 -1.99 -0.45 -9.37
C PHE A 115 -1.66 0.01 -7.95
N VAL A 116 -2.68 0.01 -7.10
CA VAL A 116 -2.51 0.19 -5.65
C VAL A 116 -1.95 -1.10 -5.06
N ASP A 117 -0.87 -1.00 -4.31
CA ASP A 117 -0.34 -2.14 -3.56
C ASP A 117 -1.37 -2.61 -2.51
N PRO A 118 -1.90 -3.84 -2.59
CA PRO A 118 -2.90 -4.34 -1.65
C PRO A 118 -2.44 -4.32 -0.19
N CYS A 119 -1.13 -4.47 0.05
CA CYS A 119 -0.51 -4.47 1.37
C CYS A 119 -0.20 -3.07 1.90
N LYS A 120 -0.49 -2.03 1.14
CA LYS A 120 -0.38 -0.63 1.57
C LYS A 120 -1.75 -0.01 1.71
N LEU A 121 -2.20 0.14 2.95
CA LEU A 121 -3.46 0.80 3.24
C LEU A 121 -3.25 2.32 3.24
N LEU A 122 -3.46 2.92 2.08
CA LEU A 122 -3.45 4.37 1.93
C LEU A 122 -4.87 4.90 2.16
N LEU A 123 -5.00 5.83 3.09
CA LEU A 123 -6.24 6.50 3.43
C LEU A 123 -6.14 7.97 3.05
N THR A 124 -7.15 8.50 2.38
CA THR A 124 -7.30 9.93 2.12
C THR A 124 -8.10 10.59 3.22
N THR A 125 -7.68 11.77 3.65
CA THR A 125 -8.38 12.58 4.63
C THR A 125 -9.34 13.56 3.94
N PRO A 126 -10.41 13.99 4.62
CA PRO A 126 -11.37 14.91 4.04
C PRO A 126 -10.79 16.32 3.88
N GLY A 127 -11.35 17.07 2.97
CA GLY A 127 -11.10 18.50 2.83
C GLY A 127 -10.17 18.91 1.70
N ILE A 128 -9.58 17.95 0.98
CA ILE A 128 -8.82 18.25 -0.24
C ILE A 128 -9.46 17.51 -1.41
N ASP A 129 -9.89 18.27 -2.39
CA ASP A 129 -10.21 17.72 -3.70
C ASP A 129 -8.91 17.54 -4.48
N SER A 130 -8.49 16.30 -4.66
CA SER A 130 -7.24 15.97 -5.37
C SER A 130 -7.28 16.37 -6.86
N GLN A 131 -8.47 16.56 -7.44
CA GLN A 131 -8.61 16.95 -8.83
C GLN A 131 -8.43 18.46 -9.06
N SER A 132 -8.95 19.27 -8.15
CA SER A 132 -8.88 20.73 -8.27
C SER A 132 -7.78 21.35 -7.40
N GLY A 133 -7.22 20.62 -6.45
CA GLY A 133 -6.35 21.16 -5.40
C GLY A 133 -7.08 22.08 -4.43
N GLY A 134 -8.39 22.18 -4.55
CA GLY A 134 -9.23 23.01 -3.70
C GLY A 134 -9.43 22.40 -2.32
N TYR A 135 -9.67 23.28 -1.33
CA TYR A 135 -10.03 22.85 0.03
C TYR A 135 -11.53 22.97 0.21
N ALA A 136 -12.14 21.92 0.74
CA ALA A 136 -13.53 21.97 1.19
C ALA A 136 -13.65 22.87 2.43
N SER A 137 -14.87 23.30 2.73
CA SER A 137 -15.18 24.09 3.94
C SER A 137 -14.90 23.32 5.25
N PHE A 138 -14.84 22.00 5.18
CA PHE A 138 -14.46 21.11 6.27
C PHE A 138 -13.37 20.16 5.81
N GLY A 139 -12.32 20.04 6.59
CA GLY A 139 -11.23 19.10 6.33
C GLY A 139 -10.37 18.89 7.56
N VAL A 140 -9.68 17.76 7.61
CA VAL A 140 -8.72 17.44 8.65
C VAL A 140 -7.40 17.13 7.97
N PRO A 141 -6.34 17.93 8.19
CA PRO A 141 -5.02 17.61 7.68
C PRO A 141 -4.55 16.24 8.19
N ALA A 142 -3.90 15.49 7.33
CA ALA A 142 -3.44 14.13 7.67
C ALA A 142 -2.45 14.13 8.85
N SER A 143 -1.65 15.19 9.01
CA SER A 143 -0.77 15.36 10.15
C SER A 143 -1.54 15.43 11.48
N VAL A 144 -2.65 16.15 11.52
CA VAL A 144 -3.51 16.25 12.72
C VAL A 144 -4.13 14.89 13.04
N LEU A 145 -4.68 14.20 12.02
CA LEU A 145 -5.22 12.86 12.18
C LEU A 145 -4.15 11.86 12.64
N ALA A 146 -2.92 11.96 12.11
CA ALA A 146 -1.81 11.10 12.49
C ALA A 146 -1.39 11.29 13.96
N HIS A 147 -1.40 12.53 14.46
CA HIS A 147 -1.17 12.80 15.88
C HIS A 147 -2.28 12.19 16.75
N TYR A 148 -3.53 12.43 16.40
CA TYR A 148 -4.66 11.84 17.11
C TYR A 148 -4.60 10.31 17.16
N LEU A 149 -4.26 9.67 16.04
CA LEU A 149 -4.09 8.21 15.97
C LEU A 149 -2.96 7.72 16.88
N ARG A 150 -1.81 8.41 16.89
CA ARG A 150 -0.68 8.09 17.79
C ARG A 150 -1.04 8.18 19.27
N ASP A 151 -1.78 9.22 19.65
CA ASP A 151 -2.25 9.41 21.03
C ASP A 151 -3.22 8.28 21.45
N ASN A 152 -3.87 7.63 20.48
CA ASN A 152 -4.73 6.47 20.68
C ASN A 152 -4.03 5.12 20.37
N GLY A 153 -2.72 5.09 20.29
CA GLY A 153 -1.94 3.86 20.13
C GLY A 153 -1.84 3.33 18.69
N VAL A 154 -2.28 4.10 17.71
CA VAL A 154 -2.20 3.71 16.29
C VAL A 154 -1.14 4.55 15.57
N VAL A 155 -0.04 3.92 15.18
CA VAL A 155 1.09 4.60 14.55
C VAL A 155 1.07 4.37 13.04
N PRO A 156 0.78 5.40 12.23
CA PRO A 156 0.90 5.28 10.77
C PRO A 156 2.38 5.25 10.35
N GLU A 157 2.65 4.59 9.24
CA GLU A 157 3.97 4.57 8.60
C GLU A 157 4.36 5.96 8.08
N LYS A 158 3.42 6.61 7.40
CA LYS A 158 3.62 7.94 6.83
C LYS A 158 2.33 8.75 6.88
N ALA A 159 2.47 10.05 7.12
CA ALA A 159 1.42 11.03 6.91
C ALA A 159 1.93 12.11 5.96
N ASP A 160 1.13 12.45 4.98
CA ASP A 160 1.33 13.54 4.05
C ASP A 160 0.32 14.66 4.34
N LEU A 161 0.10 15.59 3.40
CA LEU A 161 -0.84 16.69 3.60
C LEU A 161 -2.29 16.18 3.78
N ASN A 162 -2.70 15.24 2.94
CA ASN A 162 -4.09 14.75 2.82
C ASN A 162 -4.21 13.23 2.81
N SER A 163 -3.15 12.52 3.16
CA SER A 163 -3.14 11.06 3.18
C SER A 163 -2.32 10.47 4.32
N ILE A 164 -2.74 9.29 4.77
CA ILE A 164 -2.06 8.49 5.79
C ILE A 164 -1.85 7.10 5.23
N LEU A 165 -0.65 6.58 5.41
CA LEU A 165 -0.25 5.25 4.97
C LEU A 165 -0.03 4.32 6.16
N PHE A 166 -0.61 3.12 6.07
CA PHE A 166 -0.29 1.97 6.93
C PHE A 166 0.29 0.85 6.09
N LEU A 167 1.33 0.20 6.61
CA LEU A 167 1.88 -1.02 6.04
C LEU A 167 1.18 -2.23 6.67
N LEU A 168 0.69 -3.11 5.82
CA LEU A 168 0.11 -4.39 6.22
C LEU A 168 1.16 -5.47 5.99
N THR A 169 1.48 -6.18 7.04
CA THR A 169 2.43 -7.29 6.99
C THR A 169 1.70 -8.61 7.24
N PRO A 170 2.28 -9.76 6.87
CA PRO A 170 1.66 -11.06 7.13
C PRO A 170 1.38 -11.38 8.60
N SER A 171 1.91 -10.58 9.53
CA SER A 171 1.64 -10.72 10.97
C SER A 171 0.41 -9.95 11.46
N GLU A 172 -0.19 -9.11 10.61
CA GLU A 172 -1.36 -8.33 11.00
C GLU A 172 -2.63 -9.17 11.06
N ARG A 173 -3.51 -8.80 12.01
CA ARG A 173 -4.81 -9.45 12.19
C ARG A 173 -5.90 -8.39 12.28
N LEU A 174 -7.10 -8.71 11.75
CA LEU A 174 -8.27 -7.83 11.83
C LEU A 174 -8.63 -7.41 13.27
N SER A 175 -8.34 -8.27 14.26
CA SER A 175 -8.60 -7.96 15.67
C SER A 175 -7.75 -6.81 16.22
N LYS A 176 -6.76 -6.32 15.46
CA LYS A 176 -5.91 -5.18 15.83
C LYS A 176 -6.32 -3.88 15.10
N MET A 177 -7.26 -3.97 14.18
CA MET A 177 -7.79 -2.87 13.38
C MET A 177 -9.17 -2.44 13.86
#